data_6c8c203f1589949a80a1f751f946d406
#
_entry.id   6c8c203f1589949a80a1f751f946d406
#
_cell.length_a   1.000
_cell.length_b   1.000
_cell.length_c   1.000
_cell.angle_alpha   90.00
_cell.angle_beta   90.00
_cell.angle_gamma   90.00
#
_symmetry.space_group_name_H-M   'P 1'
#
loop_
_entity.id
_entity.type
_entity.pdbx_description
1 polymer ?
#
loop_
_entity_poly.entity_id
_entity_poly.type
_entity_poly.pdbx_seq_one_letter_code
_entity_poly.pdbx_strand_id
1 'polypeptide(L)'
;AKQGCDYFATTGRECSANYVVGKDGSIGLSVEEKDRSWCSSSRSNDHRAITIEVASDTKHPYKVTDQALAALIDLLVDICRRNGIKALLWKGDKSLIGQVDKQNMTVHRWFANKACPGDYLYNLHPRIAAQVNERLGAAAPAEPEKKPDQTPSGATFTPYLVRITASVLNIRKGPGTTSAVTGQIKDRGVYTIVEQKGN
;
A
#
# COMPACT_ATOMS: atom_id res chain seq x y z
N ALA A 1 15.11 5.05 7.09
CA ALA A 1 15.38 3.61 7.32
C ALA A 1 16.38 3.34 8.46
N LYS A 2 17.45 4.13 8.58
CA LYS A 2 18.56 3.86 9.54
C LYS A 2 18.04 3.55 10.96
N GLN A 3 17.18 4.40 11.51
CA GLN A 3 16.65 4.20 12.87
C GLN A 3 15.94 2.84 13.06
N GLY A 4 15.22 2.37 12.05
CA GLY A 4 14.56 1.06 12.11
C GLY A 4 15.57 -0.09 12.05
N CYS A 5 16.59 0.01 11.20
CA CYS A 5 17.67 -0.98 11.14
C CYS A 5 18.45 -1.02 12.45
N ASP A 6 18.79 0.13 13.02
CA ASP A 6 19.48 0.21 14.34
C ASP A 6 18.61 -0.42 15.45
N TYR A 7 17.30 -0.20 15.41
CA TYR A 7 16.35 -0.81 16.34
C TYR A 7 16.39 -2.35 16.26
N PHE A 8 16.36 -2.91 15.04
CA PHE A 8 16.42 -4.36 14.85
C PHE A 8 17.79 -4.97 15.17
N ALA A 9 18.87 -4.20 14.99
CA ALA A 9 20.22 -4.64 15.34
C ALA A 9 20.47 -4.68 16.85
N THR A 10 19.59 -4.12 17.69
CA THR A 10 19.75 -4.13 19.14
C THR A 10 19.60 -5.54 19.70
N THR A 11 20.58 -6.02 20.46
CA THR A 11 20.56 -7.36 21.07
C THR A 11 19.35 -7.57 21.97
N GLY A 12 18.82 -8.79 21.99
CA GLY A 12 17.65 -9.16 22.80
C GLY A 12 16.29 -8.77 22.19
N ARG A 13 16.26 -8.22 20.99
CA ARG A 13 15.01 -7.98 20.25
C ARG A 13 14.54 -9.26 19.58
N GLU A 14 13.29 -9.62 19.81
CA GLU A 14 12.63 -10.76 19.15
C GLU A 14 11.77 -10.28 17.97
N CYS A 15 12.27 -9.31 17.22
CA CYS A 15 11.62 -8.78 16.02
C CYS A 15 12.65 -8.28 15.01
N SER A 16 12.36 -8.46 13.73
CA SER A 16 13.16 -7.96 12.62
C SER A 16 12.31 -7.93 11.34
N ALA A 17 12.78 -7.23 10.31
CA ALA A 17 12.25 -7.28 8.98
C ALA A 17 13.40 -7.45 7.98
N ASN A 18 13.13 -7.94 6.77
CA ASN A 18 14.15 -7.96 5.73
C ASN A 18 14.49 -6.51 5.34
N TYR A 19 13.49 -5.69 5.12
CA TYR A 19 13.67 -4.29 4.73
C TYR A 19 12.97 -3.32 5.66
N VAL A 20 13.54 -2.12 5.75
CA VAL A 20 12.96 -0.96 6.43
C VAL A 20 12.87 0.18 5.43
N VAL A 21 11.68 0.77 5.28
CA VAL A 21 11.45 1.98 4.46
C VAL A 21 11.25 3.17 5.41
N GLY A 22 12.10 4.18 5.31
CA GLY A 22 12.02 5.41 6.10
C GLY A 22 10.98 6.39 5.59
N LYS A 23 10.54 7.34 6.42
CA LYS A 23 9.61 8.41 6.02
C LYS A 23 10.15 9.27 4.86
N ASP A 24 11.44 9.38 4.74
CA ASP A 24 12.19 10.09 3.70
C ASP A 24 12.39 9.28 2.40
N GLY A 25 11.82 8.08 2.34
CA GLY A 25 11.98 7.15 1.21
C GLY A 25 13.32 6.38 1.23
N SER A 26 14.17 6.56 2.23
CA SER A 26 15.36 5.72 2.38
C SER A 26 14.99 4.26 2.59
N ILE A 27 15.81 3.33 2.08
CA ILE A 27 15.63 1.88 2.24
C ILE A 27 16.84 1.31 2.98
N GLY A 28 16.59 0.46 3.96
CA GLY A 28 17.61 -0.28 4.68
C GLY A 28 17.35 -1.78 4.60
N LEU A 29 18.38 -2.56 4.35
CA LEU A 29 18.37 -4.01 4.47
C LEU A 29 18.80 -4.36 5.91
N SER A 30 17.96 -5.08 6.64
CA SER A 30 18.23 -5.49 8.02
C SER A 30 18.48 -6.99 8.14
N VAL A 31 17.74 -7.81 7.38
CA VAL A 31 17.93 -9.26 7.26
C VAL A 31 17.95 -9.61 5.77
N GLU A 32 18.91 -10.42 5.33
CA GLU A 32 18.96 -10.83 3.92
C GLU A 32 17.72 -11.63 3.52
N GLU A 33 17.29 -11.52 2.25
CA GLU A 33 16.06 -12.18 1.77
C GLU A 33 16.08 -13.70 1.88
N LYS A 34 17.27 -14.31 1.82
CA LYS A 34 17.44 -15.76 2.01
C LYS A 34 17.21 -16.22 3.45
N ASP A 35 17.28 -15.27 4.41
CA ASP A 35 17.16 -15.54 5.83
C ASP A 35 15.79 -15.11 6.35
N ARG A 36 15.27 -15.88 7.30
CA ARG A 36 14.00 -15.59 7.94
C ARG A 36 14.11 -14.36 8.84
N SER A 37 13.26 -13.37 8.61
CA SER A 37 13.01 -12.31 9.60
C SER A 37 12.02 -12.76 10.69
N TRP A 38 11.82 -11.93 11.71
CA TRP A 38 10.83 -12.13 12.78
C TRP A 38 9.85 -10.96 12.78
N CYS A 39 9.02 -10.88 11.72
CA CYS A 39 8.21 -9.69 11.43
C CYS A 39 6.71 -9.87 11.69
N SER A 40 6.15 -11.02 11.28
CA SER A 40 4.70 -11.19 11.26
C SER A 40 4.11 -11.89 12.48
N SER A 41 4.94 -12.30 13.45
CA SER A 41 4.55 -13.17 14.57
C SER A 41 4.08 -14.57 14.12
N SER A 42 4.35 -14.95 12.88
CA SER A 42 4.06 -16.27 12.33
C SER A 42 5.32 -16.86 11.70
N ARG A 43 5.89 -17.87 12.37
CA ARG A 43 7.09 -18.55 11.86
C ARG A 43 6.89 -19.08 10.43
N SER A 44 5.74 -19.68 10.13
CA SER A 44 5.45 -20.23 8.82
C SER A 44 5.34 -19.15 7.73
N ASN A 45 4.79 -17.98 8.06
CA ASN A 45 4.77 -16.85 7.14
C ASN A 45 6.17 -16.27 6.95
N ASP A 46 6.89 -16.01 8.04
CA ASP A 46 8.21 -15.37 8.00
C ASP A 46 9.28 -16.23 7.29
N HIS A 47 9.11 -17.56 7.24
CA HIS A 47 9.97 -18.44 6.44
C HIS A 47 9.73 -18.38 4.93
N ARG A 48 8.62 -17.80 4.49
CA ARG A 48 8.16 -17.79 3.10
C ARG A 48 7.96 -16.39 2.54
N ALA A 49 8.11 -15.38 3.35
CA ALA A 49 7.85 -13.99 3.00
C ALA A 49 9.12 -13.14 3.08
N ILE A 50 9.29 -12.26 2.13
CA ILE A 50 10.15 -11.09 2.27
C ILE A 50 9.35 -10.03 3.00
N THR A 51 9.82 -9.59 4.13
CA THR A 51 9.08 -8.72 5.04
C THR A 51 9.60 -7.29 4.99
N ILE A 52 8.69 -6.33 5.04
CA ILE A 52 9.01 -4.91 4.90
C ILE A 52 8.31 -4.13 6.01
N GLU A 53 9.10 -3.40 6.81
CA GLU A 53 8.59 -2.44 7.76
C GLU A 53 8.61 -1.04 7.14
N VAL A 54 7.48 -0.35 7.16
CA VAL A 54 7.34 0.99 6.57
C VAL A 54 7.07 2.01 7.67
N ALA A 55 7.93 3.01 7.79
CA ALA A 55 7.77 4.07 8.77
C ALA A 55 6.50 4.88 8.53
N SER A 56 5.68 4.98 9.57
CA SER A 56 4.39 5.68 9.56
C SER A 56 4.31 6.74 10.65
N ASP A 57 3.21 7.47 10.70
CA ASP A 57 2.85 8.29 11.85
C ASP A 57 2.54 7.40 13.06
N THR A 58 2.67 7.98 14.26
CA THR A 58 2.49 7.27 15.53
C THR A 58 1.03 7.13 15.94
N LYS A 59 0.12 7.85 15.26
CA LYS A 59 -1.33 7.86 15.54
C LYS A 59 -2.12 7.29 14.38
N HIS A 60 -3.26 6.65 14.70
CA HIS A 60 -4.25 6.22 13.72
C HIS A 60 -4.59 7.38 12.73
N PRO A 61 -4.69 7.10 11.43
CA PRO A 61 -4.64 5.82 10.73
C PRO A 61 -3.23 5.31 10.38
N TYR A 62 -2.17 5.81 11.02
CA TYR A 62 -0.77 5.45 10.79
C TYR A 62 -0.33 5.76 9.36
N LYS A 63 -0.51 7.03 8.97
CA LYS A 63 -0.20 7.50 7.61
C LYS A 63 1.28 7.34 7.30
N VAL A 64 1.59 6.85 6.09
CA VAL A 64 2.94 6.86 5.52
C VAL A 64 3.10 8.08 4.61
N THR A 65 4.32 8.56 4.44
CA THR A 65 4.62 9.68 3.54
C THR A 65 4.57 9.22 2.07
N ASP A 66 4.38 10.17 1.15
CA ASP A 66 4.40 9.88 -0.28
C ASP A 66 5.78 9.37 -0.74
N GLN A 67 6.87 9.86 -0.12
CA GLN A 67 8.23 9.38 -0.36
C GLN A 67 8.40 7.93 0.08
N ALA A 68 7.92 7.57 1.28
CA ALA A 68 7.95 6.19 1.74
C ALA A 68 7.11 5.26 0.86
N LEU A 69 5.94 5.72 0.40
CA LEU A 69 5.08 4.93 -0.49
C LEU A 69 5.73 4.73 -1.86
N ALA A 70 6.34 5.76 -2.44
CA ALA A 70 7.05 5.65 -3.71
C ALA A 70 8.24 4.67 -3.59
N ALA A 71 9.05 4.81 -2.54
CA ALA A 71 10.18 3.92 -2.28
C ALA A 71 9.75 2.46 -2.03
N LEU A 72 8.62 2.25 -1.33
CA LEU A 72 8.04 0.92 -1.15
C LEU A 72 7.66 0.28 -2.48
N ILE A 73 7.04 1.02 -3.39
CA ILE A 73 6.67 0.51 -4.72
C ILE A 73 7.91 0.17 -5.55
N ASP A 74 8.94 1.03 -5.52
CA ASP A 74 10.22 0.77 -6.20
C ASP A 74 10.88 -0.49 -5.67
N LEU A 75 10.94 -0.64 -4.34
CA LEU A 75 11.49 -1.83 -3.67
C LEU A 75 10.70 -3.09 -4.04
N LEU A 76 9.38 -3.05 -4.03
CA LEU A 76 8.53 -4.20 -4.38
C LEU A 76 8.72 -4.64 -5.83
N VAL A 77 8.88 -3.70 -6.78
CA VAL A 77 9.19 -4.02 -8.17
C VAL A 77 10.55 -4.72 -8.28
N ASP A 78 11.56 -4.22 -7.58
CA ASP A 78 12.89 -4.81 -7.55
C ASP A 78 12.87 -6.23 -6.94
N ILE A 79 12.24 -6.39 -5.78
CA ILE A 79 12.06 -7.70 -5.12
C ILE A 79 11.37 -8.68 -6.07
N CYS A 80 10.26 -8.28 -6.69
CA CYS A 80 9.52 -9.15 -7.60
C CYS A 80 10.37 -9.59 -8.78
N ARG A 81 11.14 -8.69 -9.40
CA ARG A 81 12.03 -9.01 -10.51
C ARG A 81 13.12 -10.00 -10.12
N ARG A 82 13.81 -9.73 -8.99
CA ARG A 82 14.92 -10.57 -8.52
C ARG A 82 14.46 -11.96 -8.08
N ASN A 83 13.24 -12.07 -7.55
CA ASN A 83 12.70 -13.33 -7.04
C ASN A 83 11.73 -14.01 -8.01
N GLY A 84 11.61 -13.53 -9.25
CA GLY A 84 10.75 -14.15 -10.28
C GLY A 84 9.26 -14.09 -9.99
N ILE A 85 8.82 -13.18 -9.11
CA ILE A 85 7.41 -12.95 -8.78
C ILE A 85 6.78 -12.16 -9.93
N LYS A 86 5.86 -12.82 -10.64
CA LYS A 86 5.24 -12.25 -11.85
C LYS A 86 4.25 -11.15 -11.57
N ALA A 87 3.53 -11.24 -10.45
CA ALA A 87 2.56 -10.23 -10.02
C ALA A 87 2.36 -10.27 -8.50
N LEU A 88 2.02 -9.13 -7.92
CA LEU A 88 1.48 -9.04 -6.57
C LEU A 88 -0.03 -9.28 -6.59
N LEU A 89 -0.50 -10.19 -5.77
CA LEU A 89 -1.90 -10.59 -5.68
C LEU A 89 -2.45 -10.22 -4.31
N TRP A 90 -3.42 -9.31 -4.30
CA TRP A 90 -4.09 -8.86 -3.08
C TRP A 90 -5.61 -9.01 -3.18
N LYS A 91 -6.19 -9.77 -2.27
CA LYS A 91 -7.65 -9.91 -2.10
C LYS A 91 -8.13 -9.33 -0.77
N GLY A 92 -7.21 -9.05 0.15
CA GLY A 92 -7.56 -8.62 1.51
C GLY A 92 -8.21 -9.73 2.35
N ASP A 93 -8.02 -10.99 1.97
CA ASP A 93 -8.69 -12.13 2.57
C ASP A 93 -7.71 -12.99 3.38
N LYS A 94 -7.87 -12.98 4.71
CA LYS A 94 -7.05 -13.76 5.64
C LYS A 94 -7.17 -15.27 5.40
N SER A 95 -8.27 -15.77 4.87
CA SER A 95 -8.48 -17.20 4.59
C SER A 95 -7.58 -17.74 3.46
N LEU A 96 -7.02 -16.83 2.66
CA LEU A 96 -6.12 -17.16 1.55
C LEU A 96 -4.64 -17.23 1.97
N ILE A 97 -4.32 -17.08 3.26
CA ILE A 97 -2.93 -17.23 3.74
C ILE A 97 -2.38 -18.58 3.30
N GLY A 98 -1.22 -18.56 2.62
CA GLY A 98 -0.56 -19.76 2.10
C GLY A 98 -0.99 -20.18 0.69
N GLN A 99 -2.07 -19.62 0.15
CA GLN A 99 -2.53 -19.83 -1.23
C GLN A 99 -1.92 -18.75 -2.14
N VAL A 100 -0.60 -18.85 -2.38
CA VAL A 100 0.19 -17.78 -3.03
C VAL A 100 -0.19 -17.53 -4.48
N ASP A 101 -0.83 -18.47 -5.14
CA ASP A 101 -1.42 -18.36 -6.47
C ASP A 101 -2.68 -17.48 -6.51
N LYS A 102 -3.33 -17.28 -5.35
CA LYS A 102 -4.52 -16.44 -5.21
C LYS A 102 -4.23 -15.11 -4.49
N GLN A 103 -3.34 -15.16 -3.51
CA GLN A 103 -2.90 -14.01 -2.72
C GLN A 103 -1.50 -14.25 -2.18
N ASN A 104 -0.53 -13.45 -2.61
CA ASN A 104 0.86 -13.57 -2.19
C ASN A 104 1.33 -12.41 -1.30
N MET A 105 0.42 -11.52 -0.89
CA MET A 105 0.67 -10.47 0.09
C MET A 105 -0.03 -10.80 1.41
N THR A 106 0.64 -10.55 2.52
CA THR A 106 0.13 -10.75 3.87
C THR A 106 0.44 -9.54 4.75
N VAL A 107 -0.24 -9.40 5.88
CA VAL A 107 -0.03 -8.31 6.83
C VAL A 107 -0.01 -8.82 8.26
N HIS A 108 0.74 -8.15 9.14
CA HIS A 108 0.97 -8.58 10.52
C HIS A 108 -0.32 -8.77 11.32
N ARG A 109 -1.33 -7.88 11.15
CA ARG A 109 -2.63 -7.98 11.85
C ARG A 109 -3.40 -9.29 11.60
N TRP A 110 -3.05 -10.05 10.59
CA TRP A 110 -3.65 -11.35 10.32
C TRP A 110 -3.10 -12.47 11.20
N PHE A 111 -1.93 -12.29 11.78
CA PHE A 111 -1.22 -13.31 12.57
C PHE A 111 -1.20 -13.01 14.05
N ALA A 112 -1.34 -11.74 14.45
CA ALA A 112 -1.30 -11.31 15.84
C ALA A 112 -2.27 -10.13 16.08
N ASN A 113 -2.61 -9.89 17.35
CA ASN A 113 -3.40 -8.71 17.73
C ASN A 113 -2.53 -7.44 17.66
N LYS A 114 -2.30 -6.95 16.47
CA LYS A 114 -1.48 -5.78 16.13
C LYS A 114 -2.23 -4.86 15.19
N ALA A 115 -1.93 -3.55 15.26
CA ALA A 115 -2.49 -2.58 14.32
C ALA A 115 -1.81 -2.62 12.94
N CYS A 116 -0.58 -3.17 12.83
CA CYS A 116 0.19 -3.18 11.60
C CYS A 116 -0.56 -3.85 10.43
N PRO A 117 -0.48 -3.27 9.24
CA PRO A 117 0.34 -2.13 8.79
C PRO A 117 -0.29 -0.76 9.04
N GLY A 118 -1.32 -0.64 9.87
CA GLY A 118 -2.18 0.53 10.00
C GLY A 118 -3.26 0.58 8.91
N ASP A 119 -4.37 1.26 9.17
CA ASP A 119 -5.49 1.27 8.23
C ASP A 119 -5.15 2.03 6.95
N TYR A 120 -4.32 3.07 7.06
CA TYR A 120 -3.89 3.82 5.88
C TYR A 120 -3.17 2.92 4.87
N LEU A 121 -2.13 2.23 5.28
CA LEU A 121 -1.36 1.37 4.38
C LEU A 121 -2.16 0.11 3.99
N TYR A 122 -2.96 -0.46 4.91
CA TYR A 122 -3.83 -1.59 4.61
C TYR A 122 -4.78 -1.30 3.44
N ASN A 123 -5.44 -0.15 3.46
CA ASN A 123 -6.36 0.27 2.40
C ASN A 123 -5.65 0.59 1.07
N LEU A 124 -4.34 0.85 1.09
CA LEU A 124 -3.54 1.09 -0.11
C LEU A 124 -3.02 -0.20 -0.78
N HIS A 125 -3.09 -1.37 -0.14
CA HIS A 125 -2.56 -2.62 -0.71
C HIS A 125 -3.08 -2.94 -2.12
N PRO A 126 -4.38 -2.79 -2.45
CA PRO A 126 -4.85 -3.00 -3.82
C PRO A 126 -4.14 -2.10 -4.83
N ARG A 127 -3.98 -0.81 -4.47
CA ARG A 127 -3.31 0.18 -5.32
C ARG A 127 -1.80 -0.11 -5.44
N ILE A 128 -1.15 -0.49 -4.35
CA ILE A 128 0.27 -0.87 -4.35
C ILE A 128 0.47 -2.06 -5.30
N ALA A 129 -0.35 -3.10 -5.18
CA ALA A 129 -0.29 -4.27 -6.06
C ALA A 129 -0.48 -3.87 -7.53
N ALA A 130 -1.49 -3.03 -7.83
CA ALA A 130 -1.75 -2.57 -9.19
C ALA A 130 -0.55 -1.79 -9.79
N GLN A 131 0.04 -0.85 -9.04
CA GLN A 131 1.18 -0.05 -9.51
C GLN A 131 2.45 -0.89 -9.69
N VAL A 132 2.69 -1.86 -8.82
CA VAL A 132 3.81 -2.80 -8.99
C VAL A 132 3.59 -3.68 -10.22
N ASN A 133 2.40 -4.23 -10.40
CA ASN A 133 2.06 -5.10 -11.54
C ASN A 133 2.17 -4.35 -12.88
N GLU A 134 1.70 -3.11 -12.95
CA GLU A 134 1.88 -2.25 -14.13
C GLU A 134 3.37 -2.12 -14.50
N ARG A 135 4.24 -1.89 -13.51
CA ARG A 135 5.69 -1.74 -13.72
C ARG A 135 6.41 -3.06 -14.00
N LEU A 136 5.83 -4.20 -13.63
CA LEU A 136 6.31 -5.52 -13.99
C LEU A 136 5.88 -5.93 -15.40
N GLY A 137 4.97 -5.20 -16.05
CA GLY A 137 4.35 -5.58 -17.32
C GLY A 137 3.38 -6.74 -17.17
N ALA A 138 2.94 -7.05 -15.95
CA ALA A 138 1.90 -8.02 -15.71
C ALA A 138 0.55 -7.41 -16.10
N ALA A 139 -0.29 -8.20 -16.78
CA ALA A 139 -1.68 -7.80 -16.99
C ALA A 139 -2.32 -7.51 -15.62
N ALA A 140 -3.03 -6.39 -15.51
CA ALA A 140 -3.76 -6.08 -14.28
C ALA A 140 -4.58 -7.30 -13.87
N PRO A 141 -4.56 -7.74 -12.59
CA PRO A 141 -5.49 -8.76 -12.14
C PRO A 141 -6.89 -8.29 -12.52
N ALA A 142 -7.67 -9.13 -13.18
CA ALA A 142 -9.06 -8.81 -13.52
C ALA A 142 -9.73 -8.31 -12.23
N GLU A 143 -10.23 -7.08 -12.24
CA GLU A 143 -11.07 -6.60 -11.15
C GLU A 143 -12.18 -7.64 -10.95
N PRO A 144 -12.53 -8.00 -9.70
CA PRO A 144 -13.68 -8.85 -9.49
C PRO A 144 -14.86 -8.18 -10.17
N GLU A 145 -15.49 -8.89 -11.12
CA GLU A 145 -16.67 -8.42 -11.83
C GLU A 145 -17.65 -7.81 -10.83
N LYS A 146 -17.91 -6.51 -10.96
CA LYS A 146 -18.98 -5.83 -10.22
C LYS A 146 -20.28 -6.55 -10.60
N LYS A 147 -20.81 -7.34 -9.67
CA LYS A 147 -22.22 -7.74 -9.76
C LYS A 147 -23.06 -6.48 -9.91
N PRO A 148 -24.07 -6.48 -10.80
CA PRO A 148 -24.92 -5.32 -10.97
C PRO A 148 -25.59 -4.98 -9.64
N ASP A 149 -25.49 -3.72 -9.33
CA ASP A 149 -26.05 -2.87 -8.33
C ASP A 149 -27.26 -3.44 -7.56
N GLN A 150 -27.06 -3.64 -6.25
CA GLN A 150 -28.16 -3.48 -5.30
C GLN A 150 -27.76 -2.34 -4.36
N THR A 151 -28.36 -1.19 -4.58
CA THR A 151 -28.21 0.01 -3.79
C THR A 151 -28.64 -0.24 -2.33
N PRO A 152 -27.75 -0.13 -1.33
CA PRO A 152 -28.15 0.19 0.02
C PRO A 152 -27.91 1.67 0.27
N SER A 153 -28.99 2.38 0.52
CA SER A 153 -28.97 3.72 1.10
C SER A 153 -28.15 3.72 2.40
N GLY A 154 -27.06 4.52 2.43
CA GLY A 154 -26.29 4.72 3.65
C GLY A 154 -24.76 4.50 3.56
N ALA A 155 -24.18 4.43 2.35
CA ALA A 155 -22.74 4.21 2.20
C ALA A 155 -21.93 5.45 2.62
N THR A 156 -21.10 5.30 3.65
CA THR A 156 -20.04 6.24 3.99
C THR A 156 -19.03 6.31 2.83
N PHE A 157 -18.82 7.52 2.29
CA PHE A 157 -17.85 7.77 1.23
C PHE A 157 -16.43 7.39 1.70
N THR A 158 -15.73 6.57 0.93
CA THR A 158 -14.32 6.25 1.20
C THR A 158 -13.42 7.18 0.39
N PRO A 159 -12.58 8.02 1.02
CA PRO A 159 -11.66 8.89 0.32
C PRO A 159 -10.72 8.12 -0.60
N TYR A 160 -10.49 8.64 -1.82
CA TYR A 160 -9.55 8.05 -2.77
C TYR A 160 -8.66 9.12 -3.42
N LEU A 161 -7.53 8.69 -3.96
CA LEU A 161 -6.56 9.58 -4.59
C LEU A 161 -6.79 9.67 -6.08
N VAL A 162 -6.70 10.89 -6.63
CA VAL A 162 -6.69 11.15 -8.07
C VAL A 162 -5.39 11.88 -8.45
N ARG A 163 -4.80 11.52 -9.58
CA ARG A 163 -3.69 12.23 -10.19
C ARG A 163 -4.21 13.20 -11.24
N ILE A 164 -3.83 14.45 -11.15
CA ILE A 164 -4.14 15.45 -12.17
C ILE A 164 -3.13 15.29 -13.32
N THR A 165 -3.62 14.91 -14.51
CA THR A 165 -2.81 14.80 -15.74
C THR A 165 -2.93 16.04 -16.62
N ALA A 166 -3.99 16.83 -16.45
CA ALA A 166 -4.19 18.08 -17.17
C ALA A 166 -3.18 19.14 -16.71
N SER A 167 -2.77 20.02 -17.61
CA SER A 167 -1.90 21.16 -17.30
C SER A 167 -2.61 22.21 -16.43
N VAL A 168 -3.94 22.29 -16.53
CA VAL A 168 -4.81 23.13 -15.72
C VAL A 168 -6.12 22.39 -15.49
N LEU A 169 -6.52 22.24 -14.22
CA LEU A 169 -7.83 21.71 -13.83
C LEU A 169 -8.62 22.79 -13.10
N ASN A 170 -9.80 23.12 -13.60
CA ASN A 170 -10.66 24.12 -12.95
C ASN A 170 -11.36 23.54 -11.71
N ILE A 171 -11.29 24.26 -10.60
CA ILE A 171 -12.10 24.02 -9.41
C ILE A 171 -13.39 24.81 -9.60
N ARG A 172 -14.55 24.15 -9.46
CA ARG A 172 -15.87 24.74 -9.70
C ARG A 172 -16.71 24.76 -8.44
N LYS A 173 -17.61 25.71 -8.34
CA LYS A 173 -18.51 25.88 -7.20
C LYS A 173 -19.54 24.73 -7.07
N GLY A 174 -19.78 23.99 -8.14
CA GLY A 174 -20.73 22.88 -8.17
C GLY A 174 -20.42 21.89 -9.29
N PRO A 175 -21.16 20.79 -9.40
CA PRO A 175 -20.93 19.75 -10.40
C PRO A 175 -21.16 20.26 -11.81
N GLY A 176 -20.47 19.64 -12.77
CA GLY A 176 -20.60 19.95 -14.19
C GLY A 176 -19.74 21.13 -14.67
N THR A 177 -19.60 21.22 -15.99
CA THR A 177 -18.73 22.20 -16.65
C THR A 177 -19.33 23.61 -16.74
N THR A 178 -20.61 23.75 -16.49
CA THR A 178 -21.34 25.04 -16.51
C THR A 178 -21.25 25.82 -15.19
N SER A 179 -20.86 25.18 -14.10
CA SER A 179 -20.69 25.84 -12.80
C SER A 179 -19.50 26.81 -12.81
N ALA A 180 -19.64 27.92 -12.10
CA ALA A 180 -18.62 28.96 -12.01
C ALA A 180 -17.27 28.40 -11.51
N VAL A 181 -16.17 28.82 -12.14
CA VAL A 181 -14.82 28.48 -11.74
C VAL A 181 -14.43 29.34 -10.51
N THR A 182 -14.01 28.68 -9.43
CA THR A 182 -13.59 29.31 -8.18
C THR A 182 -12.08 29.23 -7.94
N GLY A 183 -11.37 28.39 -8.70
CA GLY A 183 -9.94 28.25 -8.61
C GLY A 183 -9.40 27.32 -9.68
N GLN A 184 -8.09 27.12 -9.69
CA GLN A 184 -7.39 26.24 -10.64
C GLN A 184 -6.30 25.46 -9.94
N ILE A 185 -6.15 24.18 -10.31
CA ILE A 185 -4.99 23.35 -10.00
C ILE A 185 -4.09 23.39 -11.24
N LYS A 186 -2.84 23.85 -11.10
CA LYS A 186 -1.87 23.99 -12.19
C LYS A 186 -0.69 23.04 -12.05
N ASP A 187 -0.60 22.32 -10.95
CA ASP A 187 0.38 21.27 -10.74
C ASP A 187 -0.24 19.90 -11.12
N ARG A 188 0.60 18.98 -11.55
CA ARG A 188 0.20 17.60 -11.86
C ARG A 188 0.31 16.71 -10.63
N GLY A 189 -0.14 17.22 -9.49
CA GLY A 189 -0.12 16.56 -8.20
C GLY A 189 -1.11 15.41 -8.06
N VAL A 190 -1.04 14.77 -6.91
CA VAL A 190 -1.99 13.74 -6.47
C VAL A 190 -2.83 14.34 -5.35
N TYR A 191 -4.16 14.28 -5.50
CA TYR A 191 -5.13 14.87 -4.58
C TYR A 191 -6.05 13.79 -4.01
N THR A 192 -6.43 13.95 -2.76
CA THR A 192 -7.41 13.06 -2.11
C THR A 192 -8.81 13.61 -2.34
N ILE A 193 -9.68 12.81 -2.94
CA ILE A 193 -11.12 13.09 -2.97
C ILE A 193 -11.68 12.66 -1.61
N VAL A 194 -12.24 13.60 -0.88
CA VAL A 194 -12.77 13.38 0.48
C VAL A 194 -14.29 13.28 0.51
N GLU A 195 -14.96 13.72 -0.56
CA GLU A 195 -16.41 13.67 -0.71
C GLU A 195 -16.77 13.65 -2.20
N GLN A 196 -17.80 12.90 -2.57
CA GLN A 196 -18.39 12.89 -3.90
C GLN A 196 -19.90 13.01 -3.77
N LYS A 197 -20.50 13.98 -4.47
CA LYS A 197 -21.95 14.20 -4.52
C LYS A 197 -22.44 14.04 -5.95
N GLY A 198 -23.30 13.05 -6.16
CA GLY A 198 -23.92 12.77 -7.44
C GLY A 198 -22.95 12.21 -8.50
N ASN A 199 -23.51 11.87 -9.62
CA ASN A 199 -22.81 11.49 -10.84
C ASN A 199 -22.62 12.73 -11.72
#